data_4c55178d5f8e4bad27928ffbafec9d61
#
_entry.id   4c55178d5f8e4bad27928ffbafec9d61
#
_cell.length_a   1.000
_cell.length_b   1.000
_cell.length_c   1.000
_cell.angle_alpha   90.00
_cell.angle_beta   90.00
_cell.angle_gamma   90.00
#
_symmetry.space_group_name_H-M   'P 1'
#
loop_
_entity.id
_entity.type
_entity.pdbx_description
1 polymer ?
#
loop_
_entity_poly.entity_id
_entity_poly.type
_entity_poly.pdbx_seq_one_letter_code
_entity_poly.pdbx_strand_id
1 'polypeptide(L)'
;MKIYLIKSFGLKTIDKVIHKLESFELSEFSYGYCHYDLLPKNFHFDNKDNITFFDFDFLGKGYLVNDIMTFWIHLSLNATFNKMSQEEADHSFNILIKSYREIRQLSEDEIAAIPYLSFAFWIFYMGYHIEHFDDFSNTFFNQKFVIERVELIKTLTNKYCHFNT
;
A
#
# COMPACT_ATOMS: atom_id res chain seq x y z
N MET A 1 4.24 -23.11 -12.39
CA MET A 1 5.02 -22.36 -11.39
C MET A 1 4.24 -21.13 -10.87
N LYS A 2 3.59 -20.29 -11.71
CA LYS A 2 2.79 -19.11 -11.33
C LYS A 2 1.73 -19.40 -10.24
N ILE A 3 0.99 -20.52 -10.38
CA ILE A 3 -0.08 -20.93 -9.45
C ILE A 3 0.46 -21.40 -8.09
N TYR A 4 1.68 -21.96 -8.04
CA TYR A 4 2.24 -22.55 -6.82
C TYR A 4 2.69 -21.48 -5.81
N LEU A 5 3.23 -20.35 -6.28
CA LEU A 5 3.66 -19.23 -5.42
C LEU A 5 2.46 -18.50 -4.79
N ILE A 6 1.41 -18.25 -5.57
CA ILE A 6 0.15 -17.68 -5.04
C ILE A 6 -0.50 -18.69 -4.06
N LYS A 7 -0.51 -19.99 -4.37
CA LYS A 7 -1.02 -21.03 -3.46
C LYS A 7 -0.16 -21.19 -2.19
N SER A 8 1.16 -21.01 -2.26
CA SER A 8 2.03 -21.16 -1.09
C SER A 8 2.01 -19.96 -0.15
N PHE A 9 1.77 -18.76 -0.65
CA PHE A 9 1.57 -17.56 0.18
C PHE A 9 0.20 -17.56 0.86
N GLY A 10 -0.67 -18.44 0.37
CA GLY A 10 -1.84 -18.92 1.09
C GLY A 10 -3.09 -18.10 0.87
N LEU A 11 -3.98 -18.73 0.14
CA LEU A 11 -5.42 -18.44 0.21
C LEU A 11 -5.85 -18.10 1.63
N LYS A 12 -5.30 -18.81 2.65
CA LYS A 12 -5.54 -18.53 4.07
C LYS A 12 -5.16 -17.13 4.54
N THR A 13 -4.08 -16.51 4.02
CA THR A 13 -3.70 -15.15 4.39
C THR A 13 -4.62 -14.14 3.70
N ILE A 14 -4.96 -14.39 2.46
CA ILE A 14 -5.94 -13.59 1.70
C ILE A 14 -7.29 -13.61 2.43
N ASP A 15 -7.80 -14.78 2.78
CA ASP A 15 -9.06 -14.93 3.52
C ASP A 15 -9.03 -14.15 4.84
N LYS A 16 -7.94 -14.26 5.61
CA LYS A 16 -7.78 -13.50 6.87
C LYS A 16 -7.79 -11.98 6.66
N VAL A 17 -7.13 -11.49 5.60
CA VAL A 17 -7.12 -10.06 5.27
C VAL A 17 -8.51 -9.61 4.86
N ILE A 18 -9.20 -10.36 4.00
CA ILE A 18 -10.57 -10.05 3.59
C ILE A 18 -11.48 -9.98 4.81
N HIS A 19 -11.51 -11.02 5.65
CA HIS A 19 -12.32 -11.03 6.87
C HIS A 19 -11.99 -9.87 7.81
N LYS A 20 -10.70 -9.48 7.91
CA LYS A 20 -10.33 -8.33 8.71
C LYS A 20 -10.83 -7.03 8.10
N LEU A 21 -10.71 -6.83 6.79
CA LEU A 21 -11.24 -5.66 6.11
C LEU A 21 -12.78 -5.59 6.21
N GLU A 22 -13.47 -6.71 6.08
CA GLU A 22 -14.93 -6.80 6.26
C GLU A 22 -15.37 -6.53 7.71
N SER A 23 -14.47 -6.65 8.69
CA SER A 23 -14.77 -6.35 10.09
C SER A 23 -14.78 -4.85 10.43
N PHE A 24 -14.28 -3.99 9.53
CA PHE A 24 -14.41 -2.55 9.67
C PHE A 24 -15.75 -2.06 9.13
N GLU A 25 -16.29 -0.99 9.71
CA GLU A 25 -17.50 -0.32 9.17
C GLU A 25 -17.12 0.55 7.97
N LEU A 26 -16.98 -0.09 6.81
CA LEU A 26 -16.48 0.55 5.58
C LEU A 26 -17.40 1.67 5.07
N SER A 27 -18.66 1.70 5.47
CA SER A 27 -19.59 2.81 5.15
C SER A 27 -19.18 4.13 5.79
N GLU A 28 -18.42 4.08 6.89
CA GLU A 28 -17.90 5.26 7.58
C GLU A 28 -16.56 5.76 7.00
N PHE A 29 -15.94 4.99 6.09
CA PHE A 29 -14.70 5.40 5.46
C PHE A 29 -14.94 6.51 4.45
N SER A 30 -14.08 7.52 4.46
CA SER A 30 -14.11 8.60 3.47
C SER A 30 -13.89 8.05 2.06
N TYR A 31 -14.83 8.36 1.13
CA TYR A 31 -14.82 7.86 -0.24
C TYR A 31 -14.73 9.00 -1.26
N GLY A 32 -13.91 8.83 -2.30
CA GLY A 32 -13.69 9.86 -3.32
C GLY A 32 -12.72 9.42 -4.41
N TYR A 33 -12.11 10.38 -5.08
CA TYR A 33 -11.04 10.11 -6.04
C TYR A 33 -9.71 9.94 -5.30
N CYS A 34 -9.00 8.87 -5.60
CA CYS A 34 -7.67 8.54 -5.11
C CYS A 34 -6.67 8.54 -6.26
N HIS A 35 -5.47 8.97 -5.99
CA HIS A 35 -4.35 8.88 -6.91
C HIS A 35 -3.86 7.43 -7.09
N TYR A 36 -3.94 6.63 -6.03
CA TYR A 36 -3.50 5.23 -5.91
C TYR A 36 -2.00 4.96 -6.11
N ASP A 37 -1.21 5.97 -6.53
CA ASP A 37 0.26 5.92 -6.58
C ASP A 37 0.86 7.20 -5.98
N LEU A 38 0.35 7.63 -4.81
CA LEU A 38 0.80 8.85 -4.13
C LEU A 38 2.16 8.63 -3.47
N LEU A 39 3.18 8.48 -4.29
CA LEU A 39 4.57 8.30 -3.89
C LEU A 39 5.36 9.61 -4.07
N PRO A 40 6.46 9.80 -3.32
CA PRO A 40 7.31 10.99 -3.46
C PRO A 40 7.84 11.26 -4.87
N LYS A 41 7.88 10.24 -5.74
CA LYS A 41 8.25 10.38 -7.16
C LYS A 41 7.16 11.07 -8.00
N ASN A 42 5.91 11.11 -7.52
CA ASN A 42 4.72 11.57 -8.26
C ASN A 42 4.21 12.92 -7.76
N PHE A 43 4.99 13.64 -6.98
CA PHE A 43 4.76 15.04 -6.62
C PHE A 43 6.06 15.78 -6.41
N HIS A 44 6.03 17.11 -6.54
CA HIS A 44 7.14 17.97 -6.17
C HIS A 44 6.65 19.28 -5.53
N PHE A 45 7.53 19.90 -4.77
CA PHE A 45 7.32 21.23 -4.23
C PHE A 45 8.12 22.27 -5.04
N ASP A 46 7.53 23.41 -5.29
CA ASP A 46 8.27 24.56 -5.82
C ASP A 46 8.97 25.36 -4.70
N ASN A 47 9.69 26.43 -5.06
CA ASN A 47 10.39 27.28 -4.12
C ASN A 47 9.47 28.11 -3.18
N LYS A 48 8.15 27.98 -3.32
CA LYS A 48 7.11 28.63 -2.50
C LYS A 48 6.27 27.61 -1.75
N ASP A 49 6.76 26.38 -1.65
CA ASP A 49 6.09 25.25 -1.00
C ASP A 49 4.74 24.86 -1.64
N ASN A 50 4.48 25.27 -2.91
CA ASN A 50 3.34 24.76 -3.64
C ASN A 50 3.65 23.34 -4.11
N ILE A 51 2.68 22.44 -3.88
CA ILE A 51 2.78 21.05 -4.32
C ILE A 51 2.11 20.87 -5.69
N THR A 52 2.77 20.13 -6.57
CA THR A 52 2.22 19.68 -7.84
C THR A 52 2.21 18.15 -7.88
N PHE A 53 1.05 17.58 -8.14
CA PHE A 53 0.88 16.14 -8.34
C PHE A 53 0.86 15.82 -9.83
N PHE A 54 1.37 14.64 -10.21
CA PHE A 54 1.39 14.13 -11.57
C PHE A 54 1.37 12.60 -11.58
N ASP A 55 1.31 11.98 -12.77
CA ASP A 55 1.24 10.53 -12.95
C ASP A 55 -0.06 9.91 -12.39
N PHE A 56 -1.19 10.39 -12.92
CA PHE A 56 -2.54 9.98 -12.52
C PHE A 56 -3.04 8.71 -13.25
N ASP A 57 -2.15 7.85 -13.73
CA ASP A 57 -2.51 6.65 -14.52
C ASP A 57 -3.41 5.68 -13.74
N PHE A 58 -3.34 5.68 -12.40
CA PHE A 58 -4.16 4.86 -11.52
C PHE A 58 -5.34 5.60 -10.89
N LEU A 59 -5.61 6.84 -11.33
CA LEU A 59 -6.70 7.65 -10.76
C LEU A 59 -8.04 6.89 -10.79
N GLY A 60 -8.66 6.73 -9.66
CA GLY A 60 -9.92 6.02 -9.53
C GLY A 60 -10.70 6.41 -8.28
N LYS A 61 -11.96 5.96 -8.22
CA LYS A 61 -12.77 6.12 -7.01
C LYS A 61 -12.44 5.02 -6.00
N GLY A 62 -12.32 5.40 -4.73
CA GLY A 62 -12.07 4.47 -3.64
C GLY A 62 -12.07 5.14 -2.29
N TYR A 63 -11.67 4.40 -1.27
CA TYR A 63 -11.48 4.94 0.07
C TYR A 63 -10.24 5.84 0.08
N LEU A 64 -10.37 7.07 0.58
CA LEU A 64 -9.29 8.06 0.52
C LEU A 64 -8.05 7.64 1.32
N VAL A 65 -8.22 6.77 2.29
CA VAL A 65 -7.10 6.15 3.02
C VAL A 65 -6.14 5.35 2.12
N ASN A 66 -6.55 4.99 0.89
CA ASN A 66 -5.65 4.31 -0.07
C ASN A 66 -4.45 5.18 -0.45
N ASP A 67 -4.61 6.50 -0.59
CA ASP A 67 -3.48 7.39 -0.87
C ASP A 67 -2.54 7.51 0.34
N ILE A 68 -3.09 7.53 1.54
CA ILE A 68 -2.31 7.47 2.78
C ILE A 68 -1.57 6.12 2.88
N MET A 69 -2.23 5.02 2.52
CA MET A 69 -1.65 3.69 2.49
C MET A 69 -0.48 3.59 1.51
N THR A 70 -0.57 4.15 0.30
CA THR A 70 0.54 4.11 -0.66
C THR A 70 1.77 4.86 -0.14
N PHE A 71 1.59 6.00 0.53
CA PHE A 71 2.66 6.70 1.19
C PHE A 71 3.25 5.91 2.36
N TRP A 72 2.41 5.27 3.19
CA TRP A 72 2.86 4.38 4.27
C TRP A 72 3.67 3.19 3.74
N ILE A 73 3.26 2.58 2.61
CA ILE A 73 4.05 1.52 1.95
C ILE A 73 5.45 2.03 1.61
N HIS A 74 5.57 3.24 1.05
CA HIS A 74 6.87 3.82 0.73
C HIS A 74 7.78 3.94 1.95
N LEU A 75 7.27 4.46 3.06
CA LEU A 75 8.03 4.57 4.32
C LEU A 75 8.42 3.19 4.86
N SER A 76 7.48 2.26 4.88
CA SER A 76 7.70 0.89 5.35
C SER A 76 8.74 0.14 4.51
N LEU A 77 8.77 0.35 3.19
CA LEU A 77 9.80 -0.20 2.30
C LEU A 77 11.17 0.42 2.58
N ASN A 78 11.24 1.74 2.75
CA ASN A 78 12.50 2.42 3.07
C ASN A 78 13.08 1.92 4.40
N ALA A 79 12.26 1.73 5.42
CA ALA A 79 12.69 1.14 6.68
C ALA A 79 13.14 -0.33 6.51
N THR A 80 12.39 -1.13 5.75
CA THR A 80 12.72 -2.54 5.49
C THR A 80 14.04 -2.71 4.75
N PHE A 81 14.36 -1.80 3.83
CA PHE A 81 15.61 -1.81 3.06
C PHE A 81 16.73 -0.97 3.69
N ASN A 82 16.61 -0.59 4.95
CA ASN A 82 17.59 0.21 5.71
C ASN A 82 17.98 1.54 5.03
N LYS A 83 17.04 2.16 4.28
CA LYS A 83 17.20 3.51 3.71
C LYS A 83 16.83 4.60 4.71
N MET A 84 16.10 4.25 5.74
CA MET A 84 15.78 5.07 6.91
C MET A 84 15.55 4.14 8.11
N SER A 85 15.60 4.66 9.32
CA SER A 85 15.23 3.89 10.51
C SER A 85 13.72 3.70 10.61
N GLN A 86 13.27 2.70 11.38
CA GLN A 86 11.85 2.52 11.67
C GLN A 86 11.27 3.74 12.39
N GLU A 87 12.03 4.32 13.32
CA GLU A 87 11.62 5.51 14.07
C GLU A 87 11.38 6.72 13.16
N GLU A 88 12.27 6.94 12.16
CA GLU A 88 12.09 8.00 11.16
C GLU A 88 10.87 7.75 10.28
N ALA A 89 10.62 6.50 9.89
CA ALA A 89 9.44 6.13 9.10
C ALA A 89 8.14 6.39 9.88
N ASP A 90 8.09 5.95 11.14
CA ASP A 90 6.93 6.12 12.02
C ASP A 90 6.71 7.61 12.33
N HIS A 91 7.77 8.39 12.58
CA HIS A 91 7.70 9.83 12.79
C HIS A 91 7.13 10.54 11.55
N SER A 92 7.65 10.24 10.36
CA SER A 92 7.19 10.83 9.10
C SER A 92 5.72 10.51 8.84
N PHE A 93 5.30 9.26 9.11
CA PHE A 93 3.92 8.85 8.98
C PHE A 93 2.99 9.59 9.96
N ASN A 94 3.43 9.74 11.23
CA ASN A 94 2.66 10.47 12.24
C ASN A 94 2.48 11.96 11.88
N ILE A 95 3.51 12.60 11.28
CA ILE A 95 3.38 13.97 10.77
C ILE A 95 2.31 14.03 9.69
N LEU A 96 2.33 13.12 8.71
CA LEU A 96 1.32 13.04 7.65
C LEU A 96 -0.09 12.90 8.24
N ILE A 97 -0.30 11.94 9.15
CA ILE A 97 -1.61 11.69 9.77
C ILE A 97 -2.11 12.93 10.54
N LYS A 98 -1.23 13.54 11.33
CA LYS A 98 -1.58 14.75 12.09
C LYS A 98 -2.01 15.88 11.14
N SER A 99 -1.20 16.18 10.13
CA SER A 99 -1.49 17.27 9.18
C SER A 99 -2.74 16.98 8.34
N TYR A 100 -2.96 15.71 7.94
CA TYR A 100 -4.17 15.31 7.23
C TYR A 100 -5.42 15.54 8.08
N ARG A 101 -5.37 15.22 9.38
CA ARG A 101 -6.48 15.40 10.31
C ARG A 101 -6.83 16.88 10.60
N GLU A 102 -5.91 17.81 10.35
CA GLU A 102 -6.19 19.26 10.43
C GLU A 102 -7.14 19.73 9.32
N ILE A 103 -7.16 19.03 8.18
CA ILE A 103 -7.96 19.41 7.01
C ILE A 103 -9.17 18.49 6.82
N ARG A 104 -9.03 17.21 7.14
CA ARG A 104 -10.06 16.20 6.89
C ARG A 104 -10.08 15.16 8.01
N GLN A 105 -11.30 14.69 8.33
CA GLN A 105 -11.45 13.58 9.26
C GLN A 105 -10.79 12.31 8.70
N LEU A 106 -10.12 11.60 9.58
CA LEU A 106 -9.55 10.28 9.35
C LEU A 106 -9.75 9.47 10.63
N SER A 107 -10.57 8.44 10.56
CA SER A 107 -10.93 7.61 11.69
C SER A 107 -9.77 6.70 12.13
N GLU A 108 -9.84 6.19 13.35
CA GLU A 108 -8.89 5.19 13.82
C GLU A 108 -9.03 3.86 13.03
N ASP A 109 -10.24 3.52 12.58
CA ASP A 109 -10.49 2.35 11.75
C ASP A 109 -9.87 2.49 10.36
N GLU A 110 -9.93 3.68 9.74
CA GLU A 110 -9.22 3.94 8.47
C GLU A 110 -7.72 3.74 8.63
N ILE A 111 -7.12 4.24 9.73
CA ILE A 111 -5.69 4.04 10.02
C ILE A 111 -5.39 2.56 10.29
N ALA A 112 -6.21 1.89 11.10
CA ALA A 112 -6.04 0.48 11.42
C ALA A 112 -6.18 -0.44 10.19
N ALA A 113 -6.92 -0.01 9.17
CA ALA A 113 -7.07 -0.75 7.92
C ALA A 113 -5.84 -0.69 7.01
N ILE A 114 -4.94 0.30 7.16
CA ILE A 114 -3.80 0.54 6.26
C ILE A 114 -2.94 -0.70 5.99
N PRO A 115 -2.49 -1.48 6.99
CA PRO A 115 -1.68 -2.67 6.72
C PRO A 115 -2.42 -3.73 5.89
N TYR A 116 -3.70 -3.88 6.07
CA TYR A 116 -4.54 -4.85 5.34
C TYR A 116 -4.84 -4.37 3.92
N LEU A 117 -5.10 -3.08 3.74
CA LEU A 117 -5.23 -2.44 2.42
C LEU A 117 -3.92 -2.54 1.63
N SER A 118 -2.76 -2.37 2.30
CA SER A 118 -1.46 -2.52 1.66
C SER A 118 -1.22 -3.94 1.17
N PHE A 119 -1.65 -4.96 1.92
CA PHE A 119 -1.60 -6.34 1.46
C PHE A 119 -2.50 -6.55 0.22
N ALA A 120 -3.74 -6.05 0.25
CA ALA A 120 -4.66 -6.13 -0.88
C ALA A 120 -4.09 -5.42 -2.12
N PHE A 121 -3.48 -4.23 -1.95
CA PHE A 121 -2.78 -3.52 -3.00
C PHE A 121 -1.64 -4.34 -3.61
N TRP A 122 -0.81 -5.00 -2.79
CA TRP A 122 0.26 -5.87 -3.29
C TRP A 122 -0.27 -7.07 -4.09
N ILE A 123 -1.37 -7.67 -3.66
CA ILE A 123 -2.01 -8.77 -4.41
C ILE A 123 -2.54 -8.28 -5.76
N PHE A 124 -3.20 -7.11 -5.77
CA PHE A 124 -3.64 -6.45 -7.00
C PHE A 124 -2.45 -6.17 -7.94
N TYR A 125 -1.40 -5.52 -7.43
CA TYR A 125 -0.19 -5.19 -8.18
C TYR A 125 0.45 -6.43 -8.82
N MET A 126 0.62 -7.51 -8.05
CA MET A 126 1.18 -8.76 -8.56
C MET A 126 0.26 -9.41 -9.60
N GLY A 127 -1.06 -9.38 -9.40
CA GLY A 127 -2.06 -9.87 -10.35
C GLY A 127 -2.00 -9.13 -11.68
N TYR A 128 -2.02 -7.80 -11.63
CA TYR A 128 -1.90 -6.93 -12.80
C TYR A 128 -0.66 -7.27 -13.65
N HIS A 129 0.51 -7.34 -13.03
CA HIS A 129 1.75 -7.67 -13.76
C HIS A 129 1.82 -9.11 -14.26
N ILE A 130 1.09 -10.05 -13.65
CA ILE A 130 0.95 -11.42 -14.16
C ILE A 130 0.09 -11.43 -15.44
N GLU A 131 -1.00 -10.68 -15.45
CA GLU A 131 -1.90 -10.58 -16.61
C GLU A 131 -1.23 -9.89 -17.80
N HIS A 132 -0.38 -8.88 -17.52
CA HIS A 132 0.36 -8.09 -18.51
C HIS A 132 1.83 -8.55 -18.65
N PHE A 133 2.09 -9.83 -18.44
CA PHE A 133 3.46 -10.37 -18.40
C PHE A 133 4.24 -10.16 -19.72
N ASP A 134 3.54 -10.19 -20.85
CA ASP A 134 4.15 -10.07 -22.17
C ASP A 134 4.28 -8.61 -22.67
N ASP A 135 3.84 -7.62 -21.87
CA ASP A 135 3.98 -6.22 -22.22
C ASP A 135 5.44 -5.78 -22.17
N PHE A 136 5.89 -5.02 -23.16
CA PHE A 136 7.29 -4.58 -23.28
C PHE A 136 7.74 -3.74 -22.07
N SER A 137 6.82 -3.03 -21.41
CA SER A 137 7.09 -2.23 -20.22
C SER A 137 7.29 -3.07 -18.96
N ASN A 138 6.96 -4.37 -19.00
CA ASN A 138 6.97 -5.28 -17.85
C ASN A 138 8.24 -6.15 -17.76
N THR A 139 9.34 -5.71 -18.35
CA THR A 139 10.61 -6.45 -18.43
C THR A 139 11.24 -6.77 -17.07
N PHE A 140 10.91 -6.00 -16.02
CA PHE A 140 11.38 -6.22 -14.66
C PHE A 140 10.66 -7.39 -13.97
N PHE A 141 9.46 -7.79 -14.44
CA PHE A 141 8.61 -8.79 -13.81
C PHE A 141 9.05 -10.21 -14.19
N ASN A 142 10.17 -10.63 -13.65
CA ASN A 142 10.76 -11.95 -13.86
C ASN A 142 10.63 -12.84 -12.61
N GLN A 143 11.07 -14.11 -12.72
CA GLN A 143 10.97 -15.08 -11.62
C GLN A 143 11.66 -14.60 -10.33
N LYS A 144 12.84 -14.00 -10.43
CA LYS A 144 13.58 -13.48 -9.27
C LYS A 144 12.79 -12.38 -8.58
N PHE A 145 12.30 -11.42 -9.35
CA PHE A 145 11.45 -10.34 -8.83
C PHE A 145 10.23 -10.88 -8.08
N VAL A 146 9.53 -11.87 -8.67
CA VAL A 146 8.33 -12.45 -8.04
C VAL A 146 8.67 -13.12 -6.70
N ILE A 147 9.75 -13.88 -6.63
CA ILE A 147 10.18 -14.54 -5.38
C ILE A 147 10.51 -13.49 -4.31
N GLU A 148 11.35 -12.52 -4.64
CA GLU A 148 11.76 -11.46 -3.72
C GLU A 148 10.55 -10.64 -3.24
N ARG A 149 9.58 -10.37 -4.13
CA ARG A 149 8.38 -9.62 -3.80
C ARG A 149 7.44 -10.40 -2.87
N VAL A 150 7.26 -11.69 -3.11
CA VAL A 150 6.46 -12.56 -2.23
C VAL A 150 7.07 -12.61 -0.81
N GLU A 151 8.38 -12.75 -0.68
CA GLU A 151 9.03 -12.76 0.64
C GLU A 151 8.93 -11.40 1.34
N LEU A 152 9.04 -10.30 0.58
CA LEU A 152 8.81 -8.95 1.11
C LEU A 152 7.38 -8.78 1.64
N ILE A 153 6.37 -9.18 0.85
CA ILE A 153 4.95 -9.11 1.25
C ILE A 153 4.73 -9.91 2.53
N LYS A 154 5.28 -11.14 2.64
CA LYS A 154 5.20 -11.95 3.86
C LYS A 154 5.80 -11.22 5.06
N THR A 155 6.97 -10.65 4.89
CA THR A 155 7.67 -9.91 5.95
C THR A 155 6.82 -8.75 6.46
N LEU A 156 6.29 -7.92 5.54
CA LEU A 156 5.43 -6.78 5.90
C LEU A 156 4.12 -7.24 6.53
N THR A 157 3.48 -8.28 5.98
CA THR A 157 2.24 -8.82 6.52
C THR A 157 2.43 -9.36 7.94
N ASN A 158 3.48 -10.13 8.18
CA ASN A 158 3.78 -10.66 9.51
C ASN A 158 4.12 -9.57 10.53
N LYS A 159 4.71 -8.46 10.07
CA LYS A 159 5.09 -7.35 10.93
C LYS A 159 3.90 -6.46 11.30
N TYR A 160 3.00 -6.21 10.37
CA TYR A 160 1.99 -5.17 10.51
C TYR A 160 0.54 -5.66 10.53
N CYS A 161 0.25 -6.84 9.98
CA CYS A 161 -1.10 -7.41 10.01
C CYS A 161 -1.26 -8.31 11.24
N HIS A 162 -1.99 -7.83 12.24
CA HIS A 162 -2.31 -8.59 13.45
C HIS A 162 -3.66 -9.27 13.26
N PHE A 163 -3.61 -10.57 12.99
CA PHE A 163 -4.82 -11.39 12.94
C PHE A 163 -5.10 -11.92 14.34
N ASN A 164 -6.26 -11.59 14.89
CA ASN A 164 -6.72 -12.22 16.13
C ASN A 164 -6.82 -13.72 15.87
N THR A 165 -6.03 -14.49 16.61
CA THR A 165 -6.04 -15.96 16.62
C THR A 165 -7.28 -16.48 17.33
#